data_8f5ebd8429c1eb6d061b58d2aa1b4d1e
#
_entry.id   8f5ebd8429c1eb6d061b58d2aa1b4d1e
#
_cell.length_a   1.000
_cell.length_b   1.000
_cell.length_c   1.000
_cell.angle_alpha   90.00
_cell.angle_beta   90.00
_cell.angle_gamma   90.00
#
_symmetry.space_group_name_H-M   'P 1'
#
loop_
_entity.id
_entity.type
_entity.pdbx_description
1 polymer ?
#
loop_
_entity_poly.entity_id
_entity_poly.type
_entity_poly.pdbx_seq_one_letter_code
_entity_poly.pdbx_strand_id
1 'polypeptide(L)'
;LDQDVFLARTGYTGEDGFEIFVAGDPSKIWQLLLAQDGVEPCGLACRDTLRLEAGMPLYGHELGIDYTPFSANLGKVIRFDKDQFVGKQALESAKHPDYRLFGLAGQGRRAARADYEIFLPGEDVAIGKVTSGALSPTLQEPIAMAMLQVDQGLEVGSEVEADVRGTRVPYKIVQLPFYKRER
;
A
#
# COMPACT_ATOMS: atom_id res chain seq x y z
N LEU A 1 1.95 35.48 -1.17
CA LEU A 1 1.62 35.14 -2.55
C LEU A 1 0.17 35.55 -2.81
N ASP A 2 -0.05 36.34 -3.86
CA ASP A 2 -1.39 36.63 -4.35
C ASP A 2 -1.84 35.49 -5.29
N GLN A 3 -2.01 34.30 -4.73
CA GLN A 3 -2.44 33.13 -5.47
C GLN A 3 -3.37 32.27 -4.61
N ASP A 4 -4.57 32.05 -5.09
CA ASP A 4 -5.54 31.21 -4.43
C ASP A 4 -5.10 29.73 -4.53
N VAL A 5 -5.13 29.03 -3.41
CA VAL A 5 -4.84 27.61 -3.31
C VAL A 5 -5.92 26.89 -2.51
N PHE A 6 -6.17 25.65 -2.85
CA PHE A 6 -6.90 24.75 -1.95
C PHE A 6 -5.87 23.91 -1.15
N LEU A 7 -5.92 24.04 0.17
CA LEU A 7 -5.03 23.34 1.09
C LEU A 7 -5.81 22.26 1.83
N ALA A 8 -5.44 21.00 1.62
CA ALA A 8 -5.98 19.87 2.35
C ALA A 8 -4.95 19.33 3.35
N ARG A 9 -5.37 19.10 4.60
CA ARG A 9 -4.53 18.39 5.58
C ARG A 9 -4.69 16.90 5.39
N THR A 10 -4.17 16.42 4.30
CA THR A 10 -4.17 15.03 3.85
C THR A 10 -2.77 14.68 3.31
N GLY A 11 -2.52 13.40 3.07
CA GLY A 11 -1.24 12.94 2.55
C GLY A 11 -1.23 11.45 2.24
N TYR A 12 -0.10 10.97 1.72
CA TYR A 12 0.10 9.60 1.27
C TYR A 12 1.40 9.01 1.83
N THR A 13 1.77 9.40 3.04
CA THR A 13 3.05 9.02 3.67
C THR A 13 2.90 8.39 5.05
N GLY A 14 1.69 8.40 5.61
CA GLY A 14 1.45 7.99 7.01
C GLY A 14 1.88 9.03 8.04
N GLU A 15 2.44 10.16 7.59
CA GLU A 15 2.86 11.28 8.40
C GLU A 15 1.86 12.44 8.32
N ASP A 16 1.99 13.41 9.22
CA ASP A 16 1.24 14.66 9.15
C ASP A 16 1.75 15.49 7.98
N GLY A 17 0.84 16.06 7.19
CA GLY A 17 1.22 16.77 5.98
C GLY A 17 0.06 17.46 5.31
N PHE A 18 0.37 18.13 4.21
CA PHE A 18 -0.58 18.89 3.42
C PHE A 18 -0.44 18.59 1.94
N GLU A 19 -1.56 18.62 1.25
CA GLU A 19 -1.64 18.63 -0.21
C GLU A 19 -2.12 20.01 -0.66
N ILE A 20 -1.35 20.63 -1.54
CA ILE A 20 -1.60 21.99 -2.03
C ILE A 20 -2.05 21.92 -3.48
N PHE A 21 -3.30 22.27 -3.75
CA PHE A 21 -3.85 22.32 -5.09
C PHE A 21 -3.80 23.76 -5.60
N VAL A 22 -3.12 23.94 -6.72
CA VAL A 22 -2.83 25.25 -7.30
C VAL A 22 -3.48 25.36 -8.67
N ALA A 23 -4.31 26.39 -8.87
CA ALA A 23 -4.81 26.71 -10.21
C ALA A 23 -3.75 27.53 -10.95
N GLY A 24 -3.18 26.98 -12.03
CA GLY A 24 -2.14 27.61 -12.83
C GLY A 24 -0.73 27.16 -12.48
N ASP A 25 0.27 28.08 -12.49
CA ASP A 25 1.67 27.75 -12.30
C ASP A 25 2.04 27.63 -10.81
N PRO A 26 2.45 26.42 -10.34
CA PRO A 26 2.81 26.18 -8.95
C PRO A 26 4.26 26.57 -8.62
N SER A 27 5.06 27.03 -9.60
CA SER A 27 6.53 27.18 -9.46
C SER A 27 6.92 28.09 -8.31
N LYS A 28 6.17 29.19 -8.08
CA LYS A 28 6.48 30.12 -6.98
C LYS A 28 6.27 29.48 -5.61
N ILE A 29 5.19 28.72 -5.44
CA ILE A 29 4.88 28.00 -4.18
C ILE A 29 5.96 26.95 -3.94
N TRP A 30 6.31 26.19 -4.98
CA TRP A 30 7.36 25.18 -4.92
C TRP A 30 8.71 25.77 -4.48
N GLN A 31 9.14 26.87 -5.10
CA GLN A 31 10.39 27.56 -4.74
C GLN A 31 10.38 28.10 -3.30
N LEU A 32 9.25 28.66 -2.85
CA LEU A 32 9.11 29.14 -1.48
C LEU A 32 9.20 28.02 -0.45
N LEU A 33 8.62 26.86 -0.74
CA LEU A 33 8.71 25.69 0.13
C LEU A 33 10.15 25.18 0.18
N LEU A 34 10.81 25.03 -0.96
CA LEU A 34 12.21 24.59 -1.02
C LEU A 34 13.20 25.57 -0.38
N ALA A 35 12.84 26.83 -0.24
CA ALA A 35 13.67 27.84 0.44
C ALA A 35 13.59 27.73 1.98
N GLN A 36 12.73 26.90 2.53
CA GLN A 36 12.63 26.69 3.98
C GLN A 36 13.66 25.67 4.45
N ASP A 37 14.25 25.91 5.62
CA ASP A 37 15.20 24.99 6.24
C ASP A 37 14.52 23.61 6.51
N GLY A 38 15.21 22.53 6.16
CA GLY A 38 14.74 21.18 6.38
C GLY A 38 13.70 20.67 5.36
N VAL A 39 13.39 21.46 4.34
CA VAL A 39 12.52 21.02 3.23
C VAL A 39 13.36 20.50 2.07
N GLU A 40 13.16 19.25 1.71
CA GLU A 40 13.87 18.57 0.64
C GLU A 40 12.90 18.05 -0.43
N PRO A 41 13.27 18.13 -1.72
CA PRO A 41 12.43 17.59 -2.79
C PRO A 41 12.50 16.06 -2.80
N CYS A 42 11.35 15.40 -2.74
CA CYS A 42 11.22 13.95 -2.75
C CYS A 42 10.68 13.44 -4.09
N GLY A 43 11.38 12.47 -4.68
CA GLY A 43 10.97 11.84 -5.93
C GLY A 43 9.92 10.74 -5.74
N LEU A 44 9.47 10.15 -6.87
CA LEU A 44 8.44 9.10 -6.87
C LEU A 44 8.85 7.84 -6.10
N ALA A 45 10.13 7.47 -6.11
CA ALA A 45 10.60 6.31 -5.35
C ALA A 45 10.48 6.54 -3.83
N CYS A 46 10.75 7.75 -3.34
CA CYS A 46 10.53 8.13 -1.95
C CYS A 46 9.03 8.07 -1.61
N ARG A 47 8.17 8.66 -2.45
CA ARG A 47 6.71 8.60 -2.30
C ARG A 47 6.22 7.15 -2.23
N ASP A 48 6.73 6.26 -3.09
CA ASP A 48 6.33 4.85 -3.12
C ASP A 48 6.77 4.09 -1.87
N THR A 49 7.99 4.29 -1.39
CA THR A 49 8.44 3.64 -0.15
C THR A 49 7.68 4.14 1.07
N LEU A 50 7.43 5.44 1.19
CA LEU A 50 6.67 6.01 2.31
C LEU A 50 5.23 5.49 2.38
N ARG A 51 4.50 5.49 1.25
CA ARG A 51 3.13 4.97 1.23
C ARG A 51 3.09 3.47 1.54
N LEU A 52 4.10 2.69 1.05
CA LEU A 52 4.21 1.26 1.29
C LEU A 52 4.45 0.98 2.78
N GLU A 53 5.40 1.67 3.41
CA GLU A 53 5.65 1.58 4.86
C GLU A 53 4.38 1.89 5.68
N ALA A 54 3.60 2.87 5.23
CA ALA A 54 2.30 3.22 5.81
C ALA A 54 1.16 2.26 5.45
N GLY A 55 1.44 1.21 4.66
CA GLY A 55 0.44 0.22 4.24
C GLY A 55 -0.66 0.79 3.34
N MET A 56 -0.40 1.90 2.66
CA MET A 56 -1.39 2.56 1.81
C MET A 56 -1.43 1.93 0.42
N PRO A 57 -2.61 1.50 -0.05
CA PRO A 57 -2.76 0.86 -1.36
C PRO A 57 -2.56 1.86 -2.50
N LEU A 58 -2.02 1.36 -3.63
CA LEU A 58 -1.78 2.10 -4.86
C LEU A 58 -2.74 1.62 -5.95
N TYR A 59 -3.35 2.56 -6.70
CA TYR A 59 -4.16 2.22 -7.86
C TYR A 59 -3.28 1.64 -8.98
N GLY A 60 -3.74 0.55 -9.58
CA GLY A 60 -2.98 -0.24 -10.55
C GLY A 60 -2.21 -1.41 -9.91
N HIS A 61 -2.14 -1.47 -8.59
CA HIS A 61 -1.48 -2.52 -7.81
C HIS A 61 -2.45 -3.18 -6.84
N GLU A 62 -2.73 -2.55 -5.70
CA GLU A 62 -3.67 -3.04 -4.70
C GLU A 62 -5.11 -2.67 -5.01
N LEU A 63 -5.32 -1.62 -5.79
CA LEU A 63 -6.62 -1.12 -6.23
C LEU A 63 -6.72 -1.20 -7.75
N GLY A 64 -7.87 -1.64 -8.25
CA GLY A 64 -8.12 -1.78 -9.67
C GLY A 64 -9.52 -2.32 -9.92
N ILE A 65 -9.82 -2.63 -11.17
CA ILE A 65 -11.12 -3.19 -11.56
C ILE A 65 -11.29 -4.66 -11.16
N ASP A 66 -10.16 -5.35 -10.90
CA ASP A 66 -10.15 -6.78 -10.55
C ASP A 66 -10.28 -7.02 -9.05
N TYR A 67 -10.17 -5.97 -8.22
CA TYR A 67 -10.24 -6.06 -6.78
C TYR A 67 -11.35 -5.20 -6.20
N THR A 68 -12.10 -5.77 -5.28
CA THR A 68 -13.10 -5.01 -4.52
C THR A 68 -12.44 -4.25 -3.37
N PRO A 69 -13.11 -3.24 -2.79
CA PRO A 69 -12.63 -2.61 -1.57
C PRO A 69 -12.41 -3.59 -0.40
N PHE A 70 -13.14 -4.70 -0.38
CA PHE A 70 -12.95 -5.74 0.63
C PHE A 70 -11.63 -6.50 0.44
N SER A 71 -11.24 -6.76 -0.80
CA SER A 71 -9.92 -7.34 -1.13
C SER A 71 -8.78 -6.47 -0.60
N ALA A 72 -8.89 -5.15 -0.74
CA ALA A 72 -7.88 -4.19 -0.29
C ALA A 72 -7.99 -3.78 1.19
N ASN A 73 -8.78 -4.51 2.01
CA ASN A 73 -9.06 -4.19 3.42
C ASN A 73 -9.74 -2.82 3.65
N LEU A 74 -10.37 -2.24 2.62
CA LEU A 74 -11.06 -0.95 2.66
C LEU A 74 -12.57 -1.07 2.86
N GLY A 75 -13.09 -2.24 3.23
CA GLY A 75 -14.52 -2.45 3.46
C GLY A 75 -15.13 -1.49 4.49
N LYS A 76 -14.35 -1.03 5.45
CA LYS A 76 -14.80 -0.09 6.50
C LYS A 76 -15.14 1.32 5.98
N VAL A 77 -14.64 1.73 4.81
CA VAL A 77 -14.97 3.03 4.22
C VAL A 77 -16.31 3.04 3.49
N ILE A 78 -16.87 1.86 3.23
CA ILE A 78 -18.15 1.71 2.55
C ILE A 78 -19.29 1.96 3.55
N ARG A 79 -20.12 2.93 3.24
CA ARG A 79 -21.25 3.34 4.08
C ARG A 79 -22.54 2.66 3.61
N PHE A 80 -22.75 1.41 4.02
CA PHE A 80 -23.97 0.65 3.71
C PHE A 80 -25.23 1.19 4.40
N ASP A 81 -25.08 2.04 5.40
CA ASP A 81 -26.15 2.77 6.07
C ASP A 81 -26.81 3.86 5.20
N LYS A 82 -26.19 4.26 4.09
CA LYS A 82 -26.85 5.10 3.08
C LYS A 82 -27.94 4.32 2.35
N ASP A 83 -29.07 4.97 2.11
CA ASP A 83 -30.21 4.34 1.41
C ASP A 83 -29.82 3.84 0.02
N GLN A 84 -29.13 4.69 -0.76
CA GLN A 84 -28.72 4.40 -2.13
C GLN A 84 -27.34 4.97 -2.45
N PHE A 85 -26.56 4.22 -3.22
CA PHE A 85 -25.37 4.69 -3.93
C PHE A 85 -25.04 3.73 -5.08
N VAL A 86 -24.31 4.23 -6.09
CA VAL A 86 -23.93 3.42 -7.26
C VAL A 86 -23.05 2.25 -6.80
N GLY A 87 -23.44 1.03 -7.17
CA GLY A 87 -22.72 -0.19 -6.83
C GLY A 87 -23.06 -0.81 -5.47
N LYS A 88 -24.02 -0.29 -4.69
CA LYS A 88 -24.39 -0.81 -3.37
C LYS A 88 -24.67 -2.32 -3.40
N GLN A 89 -25.57 -2.76 -4.29
CA GLN A 89 -25.95 -4.16 -4.41
C GLN A 89 -24.78 -5.06 -4.82
N ALA A 90 -23.95 -4.62 -5.77
CA ALA A 90 -22.76 -5.36 -6.19
C ALA A 90 -21.76 -5.52 -5.04
N LEU A 91 -21.54 -4.46 -4.26
CA LEU A 91 -20.64 -4.50 -3.10
C LEU A 91 -21.21 -5.37 -1.95
N GLU A 92 -22.54 -5.39 -1.77
CA GLU A 92 -23.16 -6.28 -0.79
C GLU A 92 -22.89 -7.77 -1.10
N SER A 93 -22.88 -8.12 -2.39
CA SER A 93 -22.58 -9.48 -2.86
C SER A 93 -21.08 -9.82 -2.81
N ALA A 94 -20.19 -8.82 -2.78
CA ALA A 94 -18.73 -8.97 -2.86
C ALA A 94 -18.03 -8.91 -1.49
N LYS A 95 -18.77 -9.02 -0.36
CA LYS A 95 -18.21 -8.92 0.99
C LYS A 95 -17.18 -9.99 1.35
N HIS A 96 -17.20 -11.12 0.65
CA HIS A 96 -16.31 -12.25 0.85
C HIS A 96 -15.44 -12.45 -0.40
N PRO A 97 -14.36 -11.69 -0.56
CA PRO A 97 -13.49 -11.80 -1.73
C PRO A 97 -12.65 -13.09 -1.65
N ASP A 98 -12.30 -13.66 -2.80
CA ASP A 98 -11.41 -14.83 -2.89
C ASP A 98 -9.95 -14.47 -2.53
N TYR A 99 -9.57 -13.22 -2.74
CA TYR A 99 -8.23 -12.67 -2.44
C TYR A 99 -8.32 -11.50 -1.46
N ARG A 100 -7.34 -11.44 -0.57
CA ARG A 100 -7.19 -10.32 0.37
C ARG A 100 -5.76 -9.81 0.41
N LEU A 101 -5.62 -8.53 0.69
CA LEU A 101 -4.35 -7.85 0.86
C LEU A 101 -3.71 -8.20 2.21
N PHE A 102 -2.46 -8.67 2.15
CA PHE A 102 -1.63 -8.98 3.30
C PHE A 102 -0.35 -8.14 3.28
N GLY A 103 0.16 -7.80 4.46
CA GLY A 103 1.51 -7.27 4.63
C GLY A 103 2.50 -8.41 4.85
N LEU A 104 3.66 -8.34 4.20
CA LEU A 104 4.73 -9.33 4.26
C LEU A 104 6.04 -8.65 4.67
N ALA A 105 6.71 -9.17 5.68
CA ALA A 105 8.06 -8.77 6.09
C ALA A 105 9.05 -9.90 5.82
N GLY A 106 10.15 -9.59 5.15
CA GLY A 106 11.19 -10.55 4.79
C GLY A 106 12.48 -10.34 5.57
N GLN A 107 13.46 -11.22 5.37
CA GLN A 107 14.78 -11.11 5.95
C GLN A 107 15.83 -10.74 4.89
N GLY A 108 16.93 -10.12 5.35
CA GLY A 108 18.03 -9.74 4.48
C GLY A 108 17.77 -8.47 3.68
N ARG A 109 18.18 -8.43 2.41
CA ARG A 109 18.10 -7.22 1.56
C ARG A 109 17.36 -7.42 0.23
N ARG A 110 16.93 -8.65 -0.06
CA ARG A 110 16.25 -8.97 -1.33
C ARG A 110 14.75 -8.72 -1.16
N ALA A 111 14.28 -7.61 -1.71
CA ALA A 111 12.87 -7.29 -1.71
C ALA A 111 12.16 -8.00 -2.89
N ALA A 112 11.04 -8.63 -2.60
CA ALA A 112 10.09 -9.04 -3.62
C ALA A 112 9.50 -7.79 -4.29
N ARG A 113 9.14 -7.92 -5.57
CA ARG A 113 8.58 -6.83 -6.39
C ARG A 113 7.20 -7.23 -6.89
N ALA A 114 6.47 -6.27 -7.43
CA ALA A 114 5.18 -6.53 -8.06
C ALA A 114 5.27 -7.73 -9.03
N ASP A 115 4.20 -8.51 -9.06
CA ASP A 115 4.01 -9.73 -9.85
C ASP A 115 4.84 -10.95 -9.45
N TYR A 116 5.69 -10.86 -8.43
CA TYR A 116 6.34 -12.05 -7.88
C TYR A 116 5.33 -12.94 -7.16
N GLU A 117 5.36 -14.23 -7.48
CA GLU A 117 4.44 -15.21 -6.93
C GLU A 117 4.75 -15.53 -5.46
N ILE A 118 3.69 -15.80 -4.70
CA ILE A 118 3.75 -16.20 -3.29
C ILE A 118 3.25 -17.62 -3.13
N PHE A 119 3.92 -18.38 -2.29
CA PHE A 119 3.69 -19.80 -2.05
C PHE A 119 3.63 -20.09 -0.56
N LEU A 120 2.97 -21.17 -0.18
CA LEU A 120 3.18 -21.78 1.13
C LEU A 120 4.54 -22.46 1.18
N PRO A 121 5.19 -22.55 2.36
CA PRO A 121 6.49 -23.19 2.48
C PRO A 121 6.49 -24.65 1.98
N GLY A 122 7.36 -24.92 1.01
CA GLY A 122 7.50 -26.24 0.40
C GLY A 122 6.44 -26.62 -0.64
N GLU A 123 5.50 -25.72 -0.97
CA GLU A 123 4.49 -25.96 -1.99
C GLU A 123 4.86 -25.33 -3.34
N ASP A 124 4.42 -25.97 -4.44
CA ASP A 124 4.71 -25.51 -5.81
C ASP A 124 3.53 -24.72 -6.44
N VAL A 125 2.40 -24.64 -5.74
CA VAL A 125 1.22 -23.91 -6.21
C VAL A 125 1.22 -22.52 -5.60
N ALA A 126 1.19 -21.49 -6.45
CA ALA A 126 1.12 -20.12 -6.00
C ALA A 126 -0.24 -19.82 -5.36
N ILE A 127 -0.23 -19.19 -4.19
CA ILE A 127 -1.42 -18.75 -3.45
C ILE A 127 -1.76 -17.28 -3.71
N GLY A 128 -0.97 -16.60 -4.51
CA GLY A 128 -1.18 -15.20 -4.87
C GLY A 128 0.11 -14.55 -5.36
N LYS A 129 0.11 -13.23 -5.37
CA LYS A 129 1.26 -12.46 -5.86
C LYS A 129 1.48 -11.15 -5.11
N VAL A 130 2.71 -10.69 -5.13
CA VAL A 130 3.11 -9.38 -4.64
C VAL A 130 2.46 -8.30 -5.51
N THR A 131 1.89 -7.29 -4.88
CA THR A 131 1.36 -6.10 -5.54
C THR A 131 2.34 -4.93 -5.46
N SER A 132 2.98 -4.76 -4.30
CA SER A 132 4.01 -3.74 -4.07
C SER A 132 5.08 -4.28 -3.16
N GLY A 133 6.34 -3.89 -3.38
CA GLY A 133 7.41 -4.33 -2.49
C GLY A 133 8.70 -3.54 -2.66
N ALA A 134 9.38 -3.32 -1.54
CA ALA A 134 10.63 -2.57 -1.49
C ALA A 134 11.49 -3.02 -0.29
N LEU A 135 12.77 -2.66 -0.31
CA LEU A 135 13.56 -2.59 0.91
C LEU A 135 13.18 -1.29 1.63
N SER A 136 12.57 -1.41 2.81
CA SER A 136 12.16 -0.25 3.60
C SER A 136 13.40 0.52 4.10
N PRO A 137 13.52 1.81 3.82
CA PRO A 137 14.60 2.63 4.39
C PRO A 137 14.46 2.82 5.91
N THR A 138 13.23 2.90 6.41
CA THR A 138 12.93 3.12 7.82
C THR A 138 13.18 1.84 8.64
N LEU A 139 12.66 0.70 8.17
CA LEU A 139 12.73 -0.57 8.90
C LEU A 139 14.00 -1.37 8.59
N GLN A 140 14.73 -1.01 7.53
CA GLN A 140 15.94 -1.69 7.06
C GLN A 140 15.74 -3.17 6.68
N GLU A 141 14.49 -3.52 6.33
CA GLU A 141 14.09 -4.88 5.94
C GLU A 141 13.22 -4.86 4.68
N PRO A 142 13.16 -5.97 3.92
CA PRO A 142 12.24 -6.11 2.81
C PRO A 142 10.79 -6.17 3.30
N ILE A 143 9.96 -5.30 2.75
CA ILE A 143 8.51 -5.32 2.98
C ILE A 143 7.78 -5.45 1.65
N ALA A 144 6.62 -6.10 1.68
CA ALA A 144 5.75 -6.21 0.51
C ALA A 144 4.27 -6.26 0.92
N MET A 145 3.43 -5.77 0.05
CA MET A 145 2.01 -6.08 0.06
C MET A 145 1.71 -7.13 -1.01
N ALA A 146 0.82 -8.05 -0.72
CA ALA A 146 0.45 -9.13 -1.63
C ALA A 146 -1.05 -9.43 -1.56
N MET A 147 -1.66 -9.74 -2.71
CA MET A 147 -3.00 -10.32 -2.80
C MET A 147 -2.88 -11.83 -2.71
N LEU A 148 -3.38 -12.41 -1.61
CA LEU A 148 -3.32 -13.84 -1.33
C LEU A 148 -4.73 -14.43 -1.18
N GLN A 149 -4.88 -15.70 -1.55
CA GLN A 149 -6.10 -16.48 -1.39
C GLN A 149 -6.52 -16.57 0.08
N VAL A 150 -7.80 -16.36 0.37
CA VAL A 150 -8.31 -16.30 1.76
C VAL A 150 -8.56 -17.68 2.35
N ASP A 151 -8.75 -18.72 1.52
CA ASP A 151 -9.03 -20.11 1.91
C ASP A 151 -7.80 -20.86 2.48
N GLN A 152 -6.61 -20.24 2.42
CA GLN A 152 -5.38 -20.81 2.96
C GLN A 152 -5.25 -20.70 4.49
N GLY A 153 -6.20 -20.09 5.18
CA GLY A 153 -6.17 -19.92 6.63
C GLY A 153 -5.02 -19.04 7.14
N LEU A 154 -4.54 -18.12 6.32
CA LEU A 154 -3.40 -17.26 6.63
C LEU A 154 -3.76 -16.21 7.68
N GLU A 155 -2.87 -16.05 8.66
CA GLU A 155 -2.98 -15.04 9.73
C GLU A 155 -1.64 -14.34 9.98
N VAL A 156 -1.66 -13.30 10.80
CA VAL A 156 -0.41 -12.62 11.21
C VAL A 156 0.50 -13.62 11.93
N GLY A 157 1.73 -13.72 11.45
CA GLY A 157 2.72 -14.69 11.90
C GLY A 157 2.90 -15.90 10.99
N SER A 158 1.96 -16.18 10.06
CA SER A 158 2.11 -17.23 9.07
C SER A 158 3.34 -17.01 8.19
N GLU A 159 4.04 -18.08 7.84
CA GLU A 159 5.18 -18.06 6.94
C GLU A 159 4.72 -18.31 5.49
N VAL A 160 5.31 -17.59 4.56
CA VAL A 160 5.11 -17.74 3.12
C VAL A 160 6.46 -17.56 2.41
N GLU A 161 6.52 -17.94 1.14
CA GLU A 161 7.72 -17.78 0.31
C GLU A 161 7.41 -16.95 -0.93
N ALA A 162 8.23 -15.93 -1.21
CA ALA A 162 8.17 -15.19 -2.46
C ALA A 162 9.19 -15.77 -3.46
N ASP A 163 8.80 -15.98 -4.70
CA ASP A 163 9.76 -16.28 -5.76
C ASP A 163 10.47 -15.00 -6.20
N VAL A 164 11.68 -14.82 -5.72
CA VAL A 164 12.53 -13.68 -6.09
C VAL A 164 13.53 -14.14 -7.16
N ARG A 165 13.12 -14.00 -8.43
CA ARG A 165 13.96 -14.38 -9.60
C ARG A 165 14.39 -15.85 -9.58
N GLY A 166 13.47 -16.76 -9.35
CA GLY A 166 13.71 -18.21 -9.30
C GLY A 166 14.30 -18.69 -7.97
N THR A 167 14.31 -17.85 -6.93
CA THR A 167 14.74 -18.24 -5.58
C THR A 167 13.60 -18.01 -4.60
N ARG A 168 13.21 -19.04 -3.87
CA ARG A 168 12.23 -18.94 -2.79
C ARG A 168 12.86 -18.21 -1.60
N VAL A 169 12.29 -17.08 -1.25
CA VAL A 169 12.74 -16.23 -0.14
C VAL A 169 11.65 -16.21 0.93
N PRO A 170 11.96 -16.52 2.19
CA PRO A 170 10.97 -16.56 3.24
C PRO A 170 10.49 -15.14 3.62
N TYR A 171 9.19 -15.04 3.80
CA TYR A 171 8.49 -13.88 4.33
C TYR A 171 7.53 -14.32 5.44
N LYS A 172 7.22 -13.40 6.33
CA LYS A 172 6.23 -13.58 7.37
C LYS A 172 5.08 -12.60 7.17
N ILE A 173 3.85 -13.07 7.32
CA ILE A 173 2.67 -12.19 7.31
C ILE A 173 2.70 -11.30 8.53
N VAL A 174 2.57 -10.00 8.32
CA VAL A 174 2.56 -8.97 9.36
C VAL A 174 1.32 -8.09 9.26
N GLN A 175 1.00 -7.43 10.37
CA GLN A 175 -0.09 -6.46 10.40
C GLN A 175 0.31 -5.18 9.67
N LEU A 176 -0.60 -4.65 8.84
CA LEU A 176 -0.46 -3.30 8.26
C LEU A 176 -1.00 -2.24 9.24
N PRO A 177 -0.40 -1.04 9.26
CA PRO A 177 0.78 -0.61 8.50
C PRO A 177 2.08 -1.23 9.02
N PHE A 178 3.11 -1.31 8.18
CA PHE A 178 4.46 -1.77 8.58
C PHE A 178 5.12 -0.80 9.56
N TYR A 179 5.01 0.48 9.26
CA TYR A 179 5.49 1.58 10.09
C TYR A 179 4.32 2.42 10.56
N LYS A 180 4.37 2.83 11.82
CA LYS A 180 3.39 3.73 12.42
C LYS A 180 4.14 4.75 13.27
N ARG A 181 3.95 6.03 12.95
CA ARG A 181 4.56 7.11 13.72
C ARG A 181 4.11 7.07 15.19
N GLU A 182 5.01 7.39 16.09
CA GLU A 182 4.68 7.71 17.47
C GLU A 182 3.91 9.04 17.50
N ARG A 183 2.89 9.13 18.34
CA ARG A 183 2.05 10.33 18.51
C ARG A 183 2.53 11.14 19.68
#